data_5317a3ad0d8667f947cde2c383bfe340
#
_entry.id   5317a3ad0d8667f947cde2c383bfe340
#
_cell.length_a   1.000
_cell.length_b   1.000
_cell.length_c   1.000
_cell.angle_alpha   90.00
_cell.angle_beta   90.00
_cell.angle_gamma   90.00
#
_symmetry.space_group_name_H-M   'P 1'
#
loop_
_entity.id
_entity.type
_entity.pdbx_description
1 polymer ?
#
loop_
_entity_poly.entity_id
_entity_poly.type
_entity_poly.pdbx_seq_one_letter_code
_entity_poly.pdbx_strand_id
1 'polypeptide(L)'
;MTYKDLPDFLKALEEKNLLETIGVEVDPNLEITEITDRISKSYGPAIKFTNVKGSPYPLVINTVGTYERLNLAFGVNHLDEIANEIASYLDISAYASLRDKVRAIPKLLPLPFIFPRKVKRAPCQEVVEEPNLDTLPIIKCWPEDGGKYITLPLVFTKDPETGQQNVGMYRLQVYDQKTTGMHWHLHKDGKEIYEKYRKLGKKMPVSVALGCDPTIIYAATAPLPKMIDEMIFAGYLKKRPIKLVKCITNELYVPAQAEFILEGYVNLDELREEGPFGDHTGYYSLSDQYPVFHIEKITRKKKPIYPTTIVGKPPMEDCYLGKATERMFLPLLKLQCPEVIDMDFPLEGVFHNCAIVSIKKSFPLHGNKVLNALWGLGQMMYTKMIIIVDGAVDVHDYKAVLSQVLTHATKKKHFIISEGPLDALDHASDRAFQGYRLGIDATTKRSSEASGMAYDAFQITSMLKNIGKGEILFKHYVKTASSNATTYLETMQTTANAVILLDEDVDIENLSTVAWKVFNNIDANRDILIIEKEDGPLFIGVDATKKGPEDGLHRPWPNDIEMTQDIKAIVDKRWQSYGFSNF
;
A
#
# COMPACT_ATOMS: atom_id res chain seq x y z
N MET A 1 -15.59 19.15 -3.77
CA MET A 1 -14.86 20.41 -3.50
C MET A 1 -13.38 20.12 -3.53
N THR A 2 -12.54 21.00 -4.04
CA THR A 2 -11.08 20.76 -4.07
C THR A 2 -10.41 21.73 -3.10
N TYR A 3 -9.54 21.21 -2.25
CA TYR A 3 -8.87 21.97 -1.19
C TYR A 3 -7.71 22.79 -1.73
N LYS A 4 -7.45 23.94 -1.13
CA LYS A 4 -6.32 24.79 -1.51
C LYS A 4 -4.99 24.16 -1.09
N ASP A 5 -4.93 23.68 0.15
CA ASP A 5 -3.75 23.14 0.83
C ASP A 5 -4.16 22.20 1.97
N LEU A 6 -3.19 21.68 2.72
CA LEU A 6 -3.44 20.79 3.86
C LEU A 6 -4.35 21.45 4.94
N PRO A 7 -4.11 22.69 5.39
CA PRO A 7 -5.01 23.32 6.38
C PRO A 7 -6.47 23.41 5.93
N ASP A 8 -6.73 23.68 4.65
CA ASP A 8 -8.07 23.73 4.09
C ASP A 8 -8.76 22.35 4.12
N PHE A 9 -8.01 21.28 3.84
CA PHE A 9 -8.50 19.91 3.97
C PHE A 9 -8.78 19.54 5.44
N LEU A 10 -7.87 19.89 6.36
CA LEU A 10 -8.07 19.62 7.79
C LEU A 10 -9.32 20.32 8.33
N LYS A 11 -9.57 21.55 7.89
CA LYS A 11 -10.80 22.26 8.24
C LYS A 11 -12.06 21.52 7.75
N ALA A 12 -12.03 20.96 6.55
CA ALA A 12 -13.15 20.17 6.04
C ALA A 12 -13.36 18.85 6.81
N LEU A 13 -12.27 18.22 7.30
CA LEU A 13 -12.37 17.07 8.20
C LEU A 13 -12.99 17.48 9.55
N GLU A 14 -12.57 18.61 10.11
CA GLU A 14 -13.10 19.16 11.37
C GLU A 14 -14.60 19.46 11.26
N GLU A 15 -15.03 20.13 10.19
CA GLU A 15 -16.44 20.45 9.92
C GLU A 15 -17.34 19.21 9.81
N LYS A 16 -16.75 18.06 9.53
CA LYS A 16 -17.45 16.76 9.42
C LYS A 16 -17.25 15.85 10.64
N ASN A 17 -16.60 16.33 11.70
CA ASN A 17 -16.22 15.53 12.87
C ASN A 17 -15.35 14.29 12.51
N LEU A 18 -14.49 14.44 11.51
CA LEU A 18 -13.54 13.42 11.05
C LEU A 18 -12.09 13.71 11.48
N LEU A 19 -11.88 14.74 12.29
CA LEU A 19 -10.60 15.16 12.86
C LEU A 19 -10.75 15.41 14.35
N GLU A 20 -9.96 14.71 15.15
CA GLU A 20 -9.83 14.98 16.59
C GLU A 20 -8.55 15.77 16.88
N THR A 21 -8.65 16.71 17.81
CA THR A 21 -7.50 17.56 18.22
C THR A 21 -7.09 17.25 19.64
N ILE A 22 -5.85 16.78 19.81
CA ILE A 22 -5.23 16.46 21.10
C ILE A 22 -4.34 17.63 21.53
N GLY A 23 -4.65 18.23 22.69
CA GLY A 23 -3.94 19.38 23.24
C GLY A 23 -2.91 19.04 24.31
N VAL A 24 -2.98 17.86 24.92
CA VAL A 24 -1.99 17.41 25.91
C VAL A 24 -0.67 17.11 25.22
N GLU A 25 0.44 17.30 25.93
CA GLU A 25 1.76 16.97 25.40
C GLU A 25 1.87 15.48 25.10
N VAL A 26 2.38 15.11 23.90
CA VAL A 26 2.61 13.74 23.47
C VAL A 26 4.06 13.57 22.99
N ASP A 27 4.62 12.39 23.22
CA ASP A 27 5.99 12.06 22.77
C ASP A 27 5.97 11.55 21.32
N PRO A 28 6.76 12.14 20.41
CA PRO A 28 6.90 11.63 19.05
C PRO A 28 7.67 10.29 18.99
N ASN A 29 8.25 9.86 20.09
CA ASN A 29 8.89 8.57 20.20
C ASN A 29 7.89 7.53 20.69
N LEU A 30 7.29 6.77 19.76
CA LEU A 30 6.38 5.64 19.97
C LEU A 30 4.96 5.99 20.48
N GLU A 31 4.76 7.02 21.35
CA GLU A 31 3.43 7.31 21.93
C GLU A 31 2.43 7.74 20.86
N ILE A 32 2.81 8.67 19.95
CA ILE A 32 1.95 9.08 18.83
C ILE A 32 1.57 7.88 17.97
N THR A 33 2.51 6.96 17.72
CA THR A 33 2.27 5.74 16.96
C THR A 33 1.25 4.84 17.62
N GLU A 34 1.40 4.55 18.91
CA GLU A 34 0.48 3.67 19.64
C GLU A 34 -0.94 4.23 19.67
N ILE A 35 -1.08 5.55 19.89
CA ILE A 35 -2.38 6.24 19.82
C ILE A 35 -2.99 6.06 18.42
N THR A 36 -2.18 6.31 17.38
CA THR A 36 -2.64 6.28 16.00
C THR A 36 -2.98 4.86 15.55
N ASP A 37 -2.20 3.86 15.97
CA ASP A 37 -2.47 2.45 15.65
C ASP A 37 -3.83 2.00 16.19
N ARG A 38 -4.13 2.29 17.46
CA ARG A 38 -5.44 1.97 18.05
C ARG A 38 -6.59 2.64 17.33
N ILE A 39 -6.44 3.93 17.00
CA ILE A 39 -7.47 4.68 16.29
C ILE A 39 -7.65 4.15 14.86
N SER A 40 -6.58 3.83 14.16
CA SER A 40 -6.65 3.24 12.80
C SER A 40 -7.34 1.88 12.81
N LYS A 41 -7.04 1.00 13.79
CA LYS A 41 -7.65 -0.33 13.97
C LYS A 41 -9.16 -0.25 14.30
N SER A 42 -9.59 0.85 14.94
CA SER A 42 -11.01 1.09 15.23
C SER A 42 -11.71 1.95 14.17
N TYR A 43 -11.07 2.18 13.00
CA TYR A 43 -11.58 3.04 11.92
C TYR A 43 -11.92 4.47 12.39
N GLY A 44 -11.21 4.94 13.40
CA GLY A 44 -11.40 6.23 14.02
C GLY A 44 -10.95 7.43 13.19
N PRO A 45 -11.03 8.66 13.72
CA PRO A 45 -10.78 9.91 12.99
C PRO A 45 -9.30 10.13 12.63
N ALA A 46 -9.03 11.14 11.81
CA ALA A 46 -7.73 11.77 11.73
C ALA A 46 -7.37 12.44 13.07
N ILE A 47 -6.09 12.57 13.36
CA ILE A 47 -5.64 13.12 14.63
C ILE A 47 -4.70 14.31 14.39
N LYS A 48 -4.95 15.41 15.11
CA LYS A 48 -4.08 16.58 15.15
C LYS A 48 -3.53 16.77 16.57
N PHE A 49 -2.24 16.58 16.74
CA PHE A 49 -1.52 16.85 17.97
C PHE A 49 -1.01 18.31 17.95
N THR A 50 -1.48 19.15 18.88
CA THR A 50 -1.08 20.56 18.94
C THR A 50 0.10 20.82 19.87
N ASN A 51 0.47 19.86 20.70
CA ASN A 51 1.57 19.93 21.64
C ASN A 51 2.44 18.67 21.55
N VAL A 52 3.43 18.71 20.68
CA VAL A 52 4.37 17.60 20.49
C VAL A 52 5.67 17.92 21.20
N LYS A 53 6.09 17.04 22.10
CA LYS A 53 7.31 17.17 22.89
C LYS A 53 8.54 17.45 22.00
N GLY A 54 9.24 18.53 22.33
CA GLY A 54 10.48 18.92 21.62
C GLY A 54 10.27 19.62 20.27
N SER A 55 9.03 19.92 19.86
CA SER A 55 8.76 20.62 18.60
C SER A 55 7.78 21.79 18.79
N PRO A 56 8.00 22.92 18.11
CA PRO A 56 7.05 24.03 18.11
C PRO A 56 5.89 23.84 17.12
N TYR A 57 5.89 22.75 16.34
CA TYR A 57 4.95 22.54 15.25
C TYR A 57 3.89 21.49 15.63
N PRO A 58 2.61 21.75 15.30
CA PRO A 58 1.58 20.72 15.40
C PRO A 58 1.82 19.63 14.36
N LEU A 59 1.41 18.40 14.71
CA LEU A 59 1.50 17.22 13.86
C LEU A 59 0.10 16.72 13.50
N VAL A 60 -0.09 16.25 12.27
CA VAL A 60 -1.33 15.60 11.82
C VAL A 60 -1.02 14.23 11.22
N ILE A 61 -1.91 13.27 11.50
CA ILE A 61 -1.74 11.87 11.10
C ILE A 61 -3.09 11.21 10.80
N ASN A 62 -3.10 10.13 10.03
CA ASN A 62 -4.29 9.35 9.67
C ASN A 62 -5.35 10.16 8.92
N THR A 63 -4.91 11.07 8.05
CA THR A 63 -5.79 12.05 7.39
C THR A 63 -6.71 11.45 6.33
N VAL A 64 -6.31 10.33 5.71
CA VAL A 64 -7.07 9.61 4.66
C VAL A 64 -7.31 8.12 4.99
N GLY A 65 -7.15 7.72 6.26
CA GLY A 65 -7.20 6.34 6.73
C GLY A 65 -8.63 5.76 6.89
N THR A 66 -9.61 6.22 6.10
CA THR A 66 -10.92 5.57 5.88
C THR A 66 -11.44 5.94 4.49
N TYR A 67 -12.39 5.14 3.95
CA TYR A 67 -13.05 5.48 2.68
C TYR A 67 -13.73 6.86 2.72
N GLU A 68 -14.37 7.22 3.83
CA GLU A 68 -15.04 8.51 3.96
C GLU A 68 -14.05 9.69 3.83
N ARG A 69 -12.93 9.64 4.56
CA ARG A 69 -11.89 10.69 4.49
C ARG A 69 -11.18 10.70 3.14
N LEU A 70 -10.94 9.53 2.55
CA LEU A 70 -10.33 9.41 1.23
C LEU A 70 -11.26 9.98 0.13
N ASN A 71 -12.54 9.64 0.15
CA ASN A 71 -13.53 10.21 -0.76
C ASN A 71 -13.64 11.74 -0.61
N LEU A 72 -13.62 12.22 0.63
CA LEU A 72 -13.60 13.65 0.91
C LEU A 72 -12.33 14.31 0.36
N ALA A 73 -11.16 13.69 0.52
CA ALA A 73 -9.89 14.18 0.00
C ALA A 73 -9.91 14.41 -1.52
N PHE A 74 -10.59 13.53 -2.27
CA PHE A 74 -10.77 13.67 -3.72
C PHE A 74 -12.02 14.46 -4.14
N GLY A 75 -12.87 14.83 -3.19
CA GLY A 75 -14.10 15.58 -3.45
C GLY A 75 -15.16 14.79 -4.21
N VAL A 76 -15.22 13.48 -4.00
CA VAL A 76 -16.16 12.52 -4.59
C VAL A 76 -17.00 11.84 -3.50
N ASN A 77 -18.12 11.23 -3.87
CA ASN A 77 -18.89 10.38 -2.94
C ASN A 77 -18.33 8.95 -2.92
N HIS A 78 -17.78 8.50 -4.05
CA HIS A 78 -17.18 7.18 -4.20
C HIS A 78 -16.02 7.24 -5.19
N LEU A 79 -14.95 6.45 -4.95
CA LEU A 79 -13.76 6.42 -5.81
C LEU A 79 -14.08 6.01 -7.26
N ASP A 80 -15.13 5.22 -7.49
CA ASP A 80 -15.58 4.81 -8.82
C ASP A 80 -16.01 5.98 -9.70
N GLU A 81 -16.36 7.14 -9.13
CA GLU A 81 -16.63 8.34 -9.91
C GLU A 81 -15.39 8.76 -10.71
N ILE A 82 -14.20 8.69 -10.08
CA ILE A 82 -12.92 8.99 -10.74
C ILE A 82 -12.59 7.90 -11.76
N ALA A 83 -12.77 6.62 -11.40
CA ALA A 83 -12.56 5.49 -12.31
C ALA A 83 -13.44 5.61 -13.57
N ASN A 84 -14.73 5.90 -13.40
CA ASN A 84 -15.67 6.08 -14.51
C ASN A 84 -15.31 7.31 -15.36
N GLU A 85 -14.84 8.39 -14.76
CA GLU A 85 -14.34 9.55 -15.49
C GLU A 85 -13.12 9.18 -16.34
N ILE A 86 -12.12 8.49 -15.77
CA ILE A 86 -10.96 7.98 -16.50
C ILE A 86 -11.39 7.06 -17.64
N ALA A 87 -12.28 6.09 -17.38
CA ALA A 87 -12.82 5.19 -18.39
C ALA A 87 -13.45 5.97 -19.56
N SER A 88 -14.16 7.06 -19.26
CA SER A 88 -14.81 7.89 -20.27
C SER A 88 -13.83 8.64 -21.19
N TYR A 89 -12.61 8.92 -20.75
CA TYR A 89 -11.54 9.48 -21.60
C TYR A 89 -10.86 8.39 -22.45
N LEU A 90 -10.82 7.17 -21.96
CA LEU A 90 -10.21 6.02 -22.64
C LEU A 90 -11.12 5.37 -23.68
N ASP A 91 -12.42 5.71 -23.68
CA ASP A 91 -13.40 5.19 -24.64
C ASP A 91 -13.19 5.82 -26.03
N ILE A 92 -12.41 5.12 -26.86
CA ILE A 92 -12.12 5.55 -28.23
C ILE A 92 -13.40 5.63 -29.09
N SER A 93 -14.44 4.85 -28.78
CA SER A 93 -15.71 4.87 -29.50
C SER A 93 -16.43 6.22 -29.38
N ALA A 94 -16.24 6.92 -28.25
CA ALA A 94 -16.74 8.27 -28.04
C ALA A 94 -16.15 9.33 -29.00
N TYR A 95 -15.14 8.97 -29.78
CA TYR A 95 -14.46 9.85 -30.75
C TYR A 95 -14.58 9.35 -32.19
N ALA A 96 -15.38 8.32 -32.47
CA ALA A 96 -15.44 7.63 -33.77
C ALA A 96 -16.07 8.52 -34.87
N SER A 97 -17.11 9.30 -34.57
CA SER A 97 -17.77 10.17 -35.54
C SER A 97 -17.55 11.65 -35.23
N LEU A 98 -17.79 12.53 -36.25
CA LEU A 98 -17.71 13.98 -36.05
C LEU A 98 -18.69 14.48 -35.00
N ARG A 99 -19.88 13.86 -34.90
CA ARG A 99 -20.92 14.16 -33.91
C ARG A 99 -20.47 13.78 -32.50
N ASP A 100 -19.76 12.63 -32.36
CA ASP A 100 -19.22 12.16 -31.07
C ASP A 100 -18.05 13.04 -30.62
N LYS A 101 -17.17 13.47 -31.53
CA LYS A 101 -16.10 14.44 -31.25
C LYS A 101 -16.67 15.76 -30.71
N VAL A 102 -17.74 16.29 -31.29
CA VAL A 102 -18.41 17.52 -30.83
C VAL A 102 -19.00 17.30 -29.42
N ARG A 103 -19.61 16.15 -29.16
CA ARG A 103 -20.12 15.79 -27.81
C ARG A 103 -19.01 15.59 -26.75
N ALA A 104 -17.82 15.23 -27.19
CA ALA A 104 -16.66 15.04 -26.28
C ALA A 104 -15.99 16.38 -25.90
N ILE A 105 -16.18 17.48 -26.69
CA ILE A 105 -15.57 18.79 -26.41
C ILE A 105 -15.76 19.25 -24.96
N PRO A 106 -16.97 19.21 -24.35
CA PRO A 106 -17.15 19.66 -22.97
C PRO A 106 -16.35 18.87 -21.96
N LYS A 107 -16.10 17.56 -22.21
CA LYS A 107 -15.27 16.69 -21.34
C LYS A 107 -13.78 17.05 -21.44
N LEU A 108 -13.31 17.46 -22.63
CA LEU A 108 -11.91 17.77 -22.89
C LEU A 108 -11.54 19.21 -22.50
N LEU A 109 -12.52 20.12 -22.41
CA LEU A 109 -12.31 21.53 -22.06
C LEU A 109 -11.54 21.75 -20.74
N PRO A 110 -11.72 20.97 -19.68
CA PRO A 110 -10.95 21.15 -18.44
C PRO A 110 -9.48 20.74 -18.55
N LEU A 111 -9.10 19.86 -19.49
CA LEU A 111 -7.75 19.30 -19.57
C LEU A 111 -6.62 20.35 -19.71
N PRO A 112 -6.75 21.45 -20.49
CA PRO A 112 -5.73 22.49 -20.52
C PRO A 112 -5.50 23.18 -19.17
N PHE A 113 -6.46 23.12 -18.27
CA PHE A 113 -6.40 23.79 -16.96
C PHE A 113 -5.81 22.94 -15.84
N ILE A 114 -5.46 21.66 -16.10
CA ILE A 114 -4.83 20.80 -15.11
C ILE A 114 -3.29 20.90 -15.09
N PHE A 115 -2.70 21.51 -16.12
CA PHE A 115 -1.24 21.61 -16.22
C PHE A 115 -0.65 22.51 -15.14
N PRO A 116 0.47 22.11 -14.52
CA PRO A 116 1.13 22.87 -13.47
C PRO A 116 1.48 24.30 -13.89
N ARG A 117 1.36 25.24 -12.95
CA ARG A 117 1.71 26.66 -13.17
C ARG A 117 2.85 27.10 -12.29
N LYS A 118 3.91 27.62 -12.91
CA LYS A 118 5.06 28.18 -12.18
C LYS A 118 4.70 29.55 -11.60
N VAL A 119 5.03 29.75 -10.32
CA VAL A 119 4.85 31.03 -9.60
C VAL A 119 6.19 31.54 -9.07
N LYS A 120 6.30 32.86 -8.86
CA LYS A 120 7.54 33.49 -8.40
C LYS A 120 7.65 33.57 -6.87
N ARG A 121 6.54 33.51 -6.17
CA ARG A 121 6.44 33.60 -4.69
C ARG A 121 5.44 32.56 -4.21
N ALA A 122 5.75 31.95 -3.06
CA ALA A 122 4.93 30.87 -2.52
C ALA A 122 4.90 30.87 -0.99
N PRO A 123 3.77 30.45 -0.38
CA PRO A 123 3.69 30.29 1.07
C PRO A 123 4.74 29.37 1.67
N CYS A 124 5.13 28.30 0.97
CA CYS A 124 6.18 27.38 1.44
C CYS A 124 7.58 28.02 1.53
N GLN A 125 7.75 29.26 1.07
CA GLN A 125 9.01 30.02 1.15
C GLN A 125 8.89 31.31 1.97
N GLU A 126 7.86 31.42 2.82
CA GLU A 126 7.69 32.59 3.70
C GLU A 126 8.78 32.67 4.78
N VAL A 127 9.30 31.55 5.22
CA VAL A 127 10.41 31.43 6.15
C VAL A 127 11.49 30.55 5.53
N VAL A 128 12.73 30.97 5.64
CA VAL A 128 13.93 30.27 5.16
C VAL A 128 14.87 30.05 6.33
N GLU A 129 15.23 28.81 6.61
CA GLU A 129 16.00 28.42 7.80
C GLU A 129 17.20 27.55 7.42
N GLU A 130 18.23 27.58 8.27
CA GLU A 130 19.27 26.57 8.25
C GLU A 130 18.66 25.22 8.65
N PRO A 131 19.14 24.12 8.06
CA PRO A 131 18.57 22.81 8.32
C PRO A 131 18.77 22.38 9.78
N ASN A 132 17.65 22.07 10.44
CA ASN A 132 17.62 21.46 11.77
C ASN A 132 16.41 20.55 11.89
N LEU A 133 16.59 19.27 11.60
CA LEU A 133 15.53 18.26 11.66
C LEU A 133 15.04 17.99 13.10
N ASP A 134 15.83 18.32 14.13
CA ASP A 134 15.43 18.12 15.53
C ASP A 134 14.25 19.02 15.93
N THR A 135 14.02 20.12 15.20
CA THR A 135 12.86 20.99 15.45
C THR A 135 11.55 20.45 14.90
N LEU A 136 11.60 19.53 13.94
CA LEU A 136 10.41 18.93 13.35
C LEU A 136 9.90 17.78 14.24
N PRO A 137 8.58 17.59 14.36
CA PRO A 137 8.01 16.51 15.16
C PRO A 137 8.09 15.15 14.41
N ILE A 138 9.30 14.78 14.00
CA ILE A 138 9.55 13.52 13.29
C ILE A 138 9.45 12.37 14.27
N ILE A 139 8.63 11.40 13.94
CA ILE A 139 8.31 10.28 14.83
C ILE A 139 9.30 9.11 14.68
N LYS A 140 9.57 8.40 15.79
CA LYS A 140 9.99 7.01 15.75
C LYS A 140 8.72 6.18 15.78
N CYS A 141 8.45 5.40 14.72
CA CYS A 141 7.18 4.70 14.58
C CYS A 141 7.12 3.45 15.47
N TRP A 142 8.09 2.57 15.34
CA TRP A 142 8.05 1.28 16.01
C TRP A 142 9.30 1.02 16.84
N PRO A 143 9.22 0.10 17.85
CA PRO A 143 10.32 -0.10 18.80
C PRO A 143 11.66 -0.43 18.18
N GLU A 144 11.68 -1.31 17.15
CA GLU A 144 12.91 -1.75 16.49
C GLU A 144 13.34 -0.87 15.32
N ASP A 145 12.61 0.23 15.01
CA ASP A 145 13.04 1.17 13.97
C ASP A 145 14.45 1.69 14.25
N GLY A 146 15.26 1.77 13.20
CA GLY A 146 16.64 2.28 13.27
C GLY A 146 16.78 3.73 13.72
N GLY A 147 15.65 4.45 13.87
CA GLY A 147 15.61 5.84 14.32
C GLY A 147 14.28 6.50 14.02
N LYS A 148 14.30 7.84 13.91
CA LYS A 148 13.15 8.62 13.47
C LYS A 148 13.04 8.59 11.95
N TYR A 149 11.80 8.61 11.43
CA TYR A 149 11.54 8.60 9.99
C TYR A 149 10.57 9.70 9.55
N ILE A 150 10.88 10.33 8.44
CA ILE A 150 9.93 11.14 7.69
C ILE A 150 9.14 10.17 6.80
N THR A 151 7.84 10.02 7.05
CA THR A 151 7.01 8.95 6.51
C THR A 151 6.05 9.38 5.40
N LEU A 152 5.80 10.68 5.22
CA LEU A 152 5.02 11.25 4.10
C LEU A 152 5.83 12.26 3.25
N PRO A 153 7.07 11.94 2.85
CA PRO A 153 7.87 12.84 2.04
C PRO A 153 7.54 12.71 0.56
N LEU A 154 7.32 13.83 -0.11
CA LEU A 154 7.21 13.90 -1.56
C LEU A 154 8.57 14.31 -2.11
N VAL A 155 9.31 13.34 -2.66
CA VAL A 155 10.70 13.50 -3.10
C VAL A 155 10.73 13.90 -4.57
N PHE A 156 11.11 15.15 -4.83
CA PHE A 156 11.26 15.72 -6.16
C PHE A 156 12.68 15.53 -6.67
N THR A 157 12.79 15.00 -7.86
CA THR A 157 14.03 14.76 -8.59
C THR A 157 13.87 15.23 -10.04
N LYS A 158 14.95 15.25 -10.80
CA LYS A 158 14.92 15.66 -12.21
C LYS A 158 15.83 14.77 -13.02
N ASP A 159 15.32 14.20 -14.07
CA ASP A 159 16.11 13.41 -15.02
C ASP A 159 17.13 14.33 -15.73
N PRO A 160 18.43 14.06 -15.62
CA PRO A 160 19.46 14.91 -16.21
C PRO A 160 19.51 14.86 -17.74
N GLU A 161 18.93 13.83 -18.37
CA GLU A 161 18.92 13.65 -19.83
C GLU A 161 17.71 14.34 -20.47
N THR A 162 16.51 14.14 -19.87
CA THR A 162 15.26 14.68 -20.44
C THR A 162 14.86 16.03 -19.85
N GLY A 163 15.36 16.34 -18.66
CA GLY A 163 14.94 17.51 -17.88
C GLY A 163 13.56 17.38 -17.24
N GLN A 164 12.89 16.23 -17.37
CA GLN A 164 11.61 15.97 -16.75
C GLN A 164 11.77 15.80 -15.23
N GLN A 165 10.88 16.41 -14.44
CA GLN A 165 10.81 16.15 -13.01
C GLN A 165 9.99 14.90 -12.75
N ASN A 166 10.36 14.22 -11.68
CA ASN A 166 9.63 13.09 -11.12
C ASN A 166 9.38 13.38 -9.64
N VAL A 167 8.25 12.93 -9.12
CA VAL A 167 7.97 12.90 -7.70
C VAL A 167 7.55 11.50 -7.27
N GLY A 168 8.14 11.04 -6.15
CA GLY A 168 7.78 9.77 -5.54
C GLY A 168 7.77 9.88 -4.03
N MET A 169 7.05 8.99 -3.38
CA MET A 169 7.04 8.88 -1.92
C MET A 169 8.05 7.82 -1.48
N TYR A 170 9.09 8.23 -0.76
CA TYR A 170 10.14 7.35 -0.26
C TYR A 170 10.49 7.74 1.18
N ARG A 171 10.39 6.83 2.14
CA ARG A 171 10.73 7.09 3.54
C ARG A 171 12.15 7.61 3.70
N LEU A 172 12.37 8.46 4.70
CA LEU A 172 13.68 9.06 4.98
C LEU A 172 14.03 8.83 6.45
N GLN A 173 15.02 7.98 6.72
CA GLN A 173 15.57 7.85 8.09
C GLN A 173 16.41 9.07 8.44
N VAL A 174 16.14 9.69 9.57
CA VAL A 174 16.93 10.82 10.06
C VAL A 174 18.21 10.29 10.70
N TYR A 175 19.37 10.76 10.20
CA TYR A 175 20.66 10.43 10.78
C TYR A 175 21.17 11.49 11.75
N ASP A 176 20.97 12.75 11.40
CA ASP A 176 21.33 13.92 12.20
C ASP A 176 20.48 15.14 11.79
N GLN A 177 20.84 16.33 12.27
CA GLN A 177 20.10 17.58 12.01
C GLN A 177 19.99 17.95 10.52
N LYS A 178 20.85 17.43 9.66
CA LYS A 178 21.01 17.87 8.26
C LYS A 178 21.01 16.74 7.25
N THR A 179 21.01 15.47 7.70
CA THR A 179 21.12 14.34 6.79
C THR A 179 20.07 13.27 7.07
N THR A 180 19.60 12.64 5.98
CA THR A 180 18.70 11.50 6.03
C THR A 180 19.14 10.40 5.07
N GLY A 181 18.69 9.17 5.30
CA GLY A 181 18.70 8.11 4.28
C GLY A 181 17.71 8.43 3.17
N MET A 182 17.97 7.95 1.96
CA MET A 182 17.07 8.06 0.82
C MET A 182 16.72 6.65 0.32
N HIS A 183 15.56 6.15 0.72
CA HIS A 183 15.14 4.77 0.50
C HIS A 183 14.64 4.51 -0.93
N TRP A 184 15.54 4.46 -1.91
CA TRP A 184 15.22 4.16 -3.29
C TRP A 184 15.38 2.67 -3.63
N HIS A 185 14.29 1.96 -3.86
CA HIS A 185 14.33 0.59 -4.38
C HIS A 185 14.76 0.54 -5.84
N LEU A 186 15.34 -0.60 -6.26
CA LEU A 186 15.91 -0.84 -7.59
C LEU A 186 14.94 -0.55 -8.76
N HIS A 187 13.64 -0.78 -8.56
CA HIS A 187 12.62 -0.66 -9.61
C HIS A 187 11.88 0.69 -9.61
N LYS A 188 12.35 1.68 -8.84
CA LYS A 188 11.70 2.99 -8.74
C LYS A 188 12.42 4.05 -9.59
N ASP A 189 11.65 5.00 -10.14
CA ASP A 189 12.17 6.05 -11.02
C ASP A 189 13.26 6.89 -10.33
N GLY A 190 13.14 7.16 -9.02
CA GLY A 190 14.18 7.84 -8.25
C GLY A 190 15.53 7.13 -8.31
N LYS A 191 15.56 5.79 -8.28
CA LYS A 191 16.79 4.99 -8.41
C LYS A 191 17.36 5.07 -9.83
N GLU A 192 16.51 5.00 -10.85
CA GLU A 192 16.95 5.14 -12.25
C GLU A 192 17.60 6.51 -12.49
N ILE A 193 16.97 7.58 -11.99
CA ILE A 193 17.52 8.95 -12.09
C ILE A 193 18.84 9.05 -11.34
N TYR A 194 18.95 8.48 -10.13
CA TYR A 194 20.19 8.44 -9.36
C TYR A 194 21.34 7.78 -10.14
N GLU A 195 21.09 6.65 -10.80
CA GLU A 195 22.11 5.96 -11.61
C GLU A 195 22.55 6.80 -12.84
N LYS A 196 21.66 7.62 -13.41
CA LYS A 196 22.03 8.58 -14.48
C LYS A 196 22.97 9.66 -13.95
N TYR A 197 22.68 10.25 -12.77
CA TYR A 197 23.60 11.21 -12.14
C TYR A 197 24.94 10.57 -11.79
N ARG A 198 24.93 9.33 -11.32
CA ARG A 198 26.16 8.57 -11.01
C ARG A 198 27.04 8.41 -12.24
N LYS A 199 26.46 8.06 -13.40
CA LYS A 199 27.19 7.99 -14.68
C LYS A 199 27.78 9.35 -15.11
N LEU A 200 27.10 10.44 -14.78
CA LEU A 200 27.56 11.79 -15.08
C LEU A 200 28.61 12.33 -14.07
N GLY A 201 28.85 11.63 -12.96
CA GLY A 201 29.74 12.09 -11.89
C GLY A 201 29.28 13.39 -11.21
N LYS A 202 27.96 13.66 -11.16
CA LYS A 202 27.39 14.91 -10.63
C LYS A 202 26.50 14.63 -9.43
N LYS A 203 26.56 15.50 -8.41
CA LYS A 203 25.58 15.48 -7.31
C LYS A 203 24.17 15.57 -7.87
N MET A 204 23.26 14.78 -7.32
CA MET A 204 21.85 14.76 -7.71
C MET A 204 21.07 15.78 -6.87
N PRO A 205 20.48 16.83 -7.47
CA PRO A 205 19.59 17.73 -6.73
C PRO A 205 18.35 16.99 -6.29
N VAL A 206 17.97 17.20 -5.04
CA VAL A 206 16.76 16.62 -4.44
C VAL A 206 16.04 17.69 -3.60
N SER A 207 14.72 17.71 -3.66
CA SER A 207 13.91 18.51 -2.76
C SER A 207 12.73 17.70 -2.26
N VAL A 208 12.42 17.80 -0.98
CA VAL A 208 11.37 17.03 -0.32
C VAL A 208 10.29 17.99 0.16
N ALA A 209 9.06 17.80 -0.33
CA ALA A 209 7.90 18.57 0.12
C ALA A 209 7.12 17.77 1.18
N LEU A 210 6.75 18.44 2.26
CA LEU A 210 5.91 17.89 3.33
C LEU A 210 4.64 18.74 3.47
N GLY A 211 3.50 18.11 3.68
CA GLY A 211 2.24 18.80 3.92
C GLY A 211 1.62 19.43 2.68
N CYS A 212 1.52 18.69 1.63
CA CYS A 212 0.72 19.05 0.45
C CYS A 212 -0.76 18.68 0.64
N ASP A 213 -1.60 19.14 -0.29
CA ASP A 213 -2.98 18.63 -0.31
C ASP A 213 -3.04 17.14 -0.70
N PRO A 214 -4.11 16.42 -0.34
CA PRO A 214 -4.19 14.97 -0.53
C PRO A 214 -4.02 14.50 -1.98
N THR A 215 -4.43 15.31 -2.97
CA THR A 215 -4.31 14.93 -4.38
C THR A 215 -2.85 14.86 -4.84
N ILE A 216 -1.98 15.71 -4.30
CA ILE A 216 -0.55 15.70 -4.57
C ILE A 216 0.12 14.53 -3.83
N ILE A 217 -0.30 14.26 -2.57
CA ILE A 217 0.20 13.12 -1.80
C ILE A 217 -0.10 11.82 -2.56
N TYR A 218 -1.34 11.63 -3.01
CA TYR A 218 -1.72 10.45 -3.77
C TYR A 218 -0.97 10.36 -5.12
N ALA A 219 -0.87 11.46 -5.86
CA ALA A 219 -0.18 11.45 -7.16
C ALA A 219 1.28 10.98 -7.08
N ALA A 220 1.96 11.28 -5.96
CA ALA A 220 3.34 10.81 -5.72
C ALA A 220 3.43 9.30 -5.42
N THR A 221 2.32 8.61 -5.15
CA THR A 221 2.25 7.15 -4.94
C THR A 221 1.66 6.41 -6.12
N ALA A 222 0.97 7.12 -7.03
CA ALA A 222 0.24 6.53 -8.13
C ALA A 222 1.19 5.85 -9.14
N PRO A 223 0.89 4.62 -9.61
CA PRO A 223 1.72 3.90 -10.58
C PRO A 223 1.47 4.44 -12.00
N LEU A 224 1.84 5.69 -12.22
CA LEU A 224 1.64 6.37 -13.51
C LEU A 224 2.61 5.83 -14.58
N PRO A 225 2.18 5.77 -15.86
CA PRO A 225 3.11 5.57 -16.96
C PRO A 225 4.17 6.67 -16.99
N LYS A 226 5.42 6.34 -17.31
CA LYS A 226 6.59 7.27 -17.33
C LYS A 226 6.37 8.58 -18.12
N MET A 227 5.40 8.62 -19.01
CA MET A 227 5.10 9.82 -19.82
C MET A 227 4.10 10.79 -19.14
N ILE A 228 3.53 10.41 -18.01
CA ILE A 228 2.54 11.21 -17.29
C ILE A 228 3.21 11.83 -16.08
N ASP A 229 3.28 13.16 -16.05
CA ASP A 229 3.79 13.92 -14.92
C ASP A 229 2.81 13.85 -13.74
N GLU A 230 3.30 13.54 -12.55
CA GLU A 230 2.50 13.38 -11.33
C GLU A 230 1.76 14.69 -10.96
N MET A 231 2.36 15.86 -11.27
CA MET A 231 1.70 17.14 -11.00
C MET A 231 0.58 17.44 -11.98
N ILE A 232 0.62 16.90 -13.20
CA ILE A 232 -0.52 16.92 -14.13
C ILE A 232 -1.64 16.03 -13.60
N PHE A 233 -1.30 14.83 -13.12
CA PHE A 233 -2.29 13.92 -12.54
C PHE A 233 -2.91 14.48 -11.25
N ALA A 234 -2.11 15.08 -10.36
CA ALA A 234 -2.62 15.81 -9.19
C ALA A 234 -3.57 16.95 -9.61
N GLY A 235 -3.22 17.70 -10.66
CA GLY A 235 -4.07 18.74 -11.24
C GLY A 235 -5.39 18.19 -11.80
N TYR A 236 -5.34 16.99 -12.41
CA TYR A 236 -6.54 16.29 -12.88
C TYR A 236 -7.45 15.91 -11.69
N LEU A 237 -6.93 15.30 -10.65
CA LEU A 237 -7.69 14.95 -9.45
C LEU A 237 -8.26 16.19 -8.76
N LYS A 238 -7.46 17.24 -8.66
CA LYS A 238 -7.83 18.52 -8.06
C LYS A 238 -8.78 19.35 -8.91
N LYS A 239 -8.95 19.04 -10.20
CA LYS A 239 -9.66 19.87 -11.21
C LYS A 239 -9.12 21.31 -11.28
N ARG A 240 -7.87 21.53 -10.93
CA ARG A 240 -7.17 22.82 -10.92
C ARG A 240 -5.67 22.63 -11.10
N PRO A 241 -4.97 23.62 -11.72
CA PRO A 241 -3.52 23.54 -11.90
C PRO A 241 -2.80 23.55 -10.54
N ILE A 242 -1.83 22.67 -10.36
CA ILE A 242 -0.91 22.72 -9.24
C ILE A 242 0.04 23.92 -9.44
N LYS A 243 0.17 24.76 -8.43
CA LYS A 243 1.13 25.87 -8.43
C LYS A 243 2.47 25.34 -7.95
N LEU A 244 3.52 25.57 -8.75
CA LEU A 244 4.88 25.16 -8.44
C LEU A 244 5.78 26.40 -8.29
N VAL A 245 6.68 26.39 -7.31
CA VAL A 245 7.69 27.42 -7.11
C VAL A 245 9.06 26.81 -7.26
N LYS A 246 10.01 27.57 -7.83
CA LYS A 246 11.41 27.15 -7.94
C LYS A 246 12.03 27.09 -6.55
N CYS A 247 12.78 26.04 -6.26
CA CYS A 247 13.60 25.93 -5.07
C CYS A 247 14.65 27.04 -4.97
N ILE A 248 15.12 27.34 -3.76
CA ILE A 248 16.12 28.38 -3.52
C ILE A 248 17.52 27.87 -3.81
N THR A 249 17.82 26.61 -3.43
CA THR A 249 19.17 26.03 -3.54
C THR A 249 19.42 25.28 -4.84
N ASN A 250 18.36 24.90 -5.58
CA ASN A 250 18.50 24.07 -6.79
C ASN A 250 17.44 24.41 -7.86
N GLU A 251 17.49 23.69 -8.99
CA GLU A 251 16.65 23.95 -10.16
C GLU A 251 15.27 23.23 -10.14
N LEU A 252 14.93 22.57 -9.05
CA LEU A 252 13.67 21.85 -8.93
C LEU A 252 12.50 22.81 -8.67
N TYR A 253 11.31 22.38 -9.06
CA TYR A 253 10.06 23.06 -8.79
C TYR A 253 9.22 22.19 -7.85
N VAL A 254 8.71 22.78 -6.77
CA VAL A 254 7.98 22.10 -5.70
C VAL A 254 6.60 22.74 -5.49
N PRO A 255 5.62 22.03 -4.86
CA PRO A 255 4.30 22.58 -4.61
C PRO A 255 4.34 23.85 -3.76
N ALA A 256 3.81 24.94 -4.29
CA ALA A 256 3.84 26.26 -3.67
C ALA A 256 3.09 26.33 -2.33
N GLN A 257 2.18 25.39 -2.06
CA GLN A 257 1.33 25.33 -0.87
C GLN A 257 1.82 24.28 0.16
N ALA A 258 2.96 23.63 -0.05
CA ALA A 258 3.53 22.71 0.92
C ALA A 258 3.77 23.42 2.29
N GLU A 259 3.72 22.66 3.36
CA GLU A 259 3.98 23.17 4.72
C GLU A 259 5.48 23.40 4.93
N PHE A 260 6.30 22.41 4.50
CA PHE A 260 7.76 22.47 4.56
C PHE A 260 8.35 21.98 3.24
N ILE A 261 9.51 22.52 2.88
CA ILE A 261 10.39 22.01 1.82
C ILE A 261 11.78 21.81 2.40
N LEU A 262 12.34 20.63 2.23
CA LEU A 262 13.74 20.30 2.53
C LEU A 262 14.49 20.32 1.20
N GLU A 263 15.42 21.25 1.01
CA GLU A 263 16.15 21.43 -0.24
C GLU A 263 17.61 21.00 -0.07
N GLY A 264 18.15 20.28 -1.05
CA GLY A 264 19.53 19.83 -0.99
C GLY A 264 19.93 18.90 -2.13
N TYR A 265 20.76 17.91 -1.82
CA TYR A 265 21.35 16.99 -2.81
C TYR A 265 21.67 15.62 -2.22
N VAL A 266 21.84 14.64 -3.10
CA VAL A 266 22.41 13.32 -2.79
C VAL A 266 23.81 13.23 -3.39
N ASN A 267 24.79 12.82 -2.57
CA ASN A 267 26.13 12.44 -3.03
C ASN A 267 26.10 11.04 -3.62
N LEU A 268 26.79 10.84 -4.74
CA LEU A 268 26.67 9.62 -5.54
C LEU A 268 27.31 8.38 -4.92
N ASP A 269 28.34 8.55 -4.11
CA ASP A 269 29.13 7.46 -3.54
C ASP A 269 29.03 7.39 -2.00
N GLU A 270 28.17 8.21 -1.41
CA GLU A 270 27.93 8.21 0.03
C GLU A 270 26.71 7.35 0.36
N LEU A 271 26.98 6.19 0.94
CA LEU A 271 25.97 5.27 1.44
C LEU A 271 26.06 5.17 2.96
N ARG A 272 24.91 5.08 3.63
CA ARG A 272 24.82 4.76 5.06
C ARG A 272 23.78 3.68 5.28
N GLU A 273 23.92 2.95 6.36
CA GLU A 273 22.93 1.98 6.80
C GLU A 273 21.60 2.67 7.13
N GLU A 274 20.52 2.15 6.57
CA GLU A 274 19.13 2.56 6.80
C GLU A 274 18.34 1.33 7.22
N GLY A 275 17.47 1.50 8.22
CA GLY A 275 16.68 0.43 8.79
C GLY A 275 17.19 -0.04 10.16
N PRO A 276 16.52 -1.03 10.76
CA PRO A 276 15.23 -1.57 10.31
C PRO A 276 14.10 -0.52 10.32
N PHE A 277 13.02 -0.83 9.61
CA PHE A 277 11.82 0.00 9.61
C PHE A 277 10.58 -0.89 9.65
N GLY A 278 9.66 -0.62 10.56
CA GLY A 278 8.36 -1.28 10.60
C GLY A 278 7.52 -0.84 9.40
N ASP A 279 7.32 -1.75 8.43
CA ASP A 279 6.78 -1.41 7.12
C ASP A 279 5.34 -1.89 6.91
N HIS A 280 4.73 -1.54 5.77
CA HIS A 280 3.31 -1.78 5.47
C HIS A 280 2.89 -3.25 5.45
N THR A 281 3.84 -4.17 5.31
CA THR A 281 3.56 -5.61 5.42
C THR A 281 3.21 -6.06 6.84
N GLY A 282 3.45 -5.23 7.84
CA GLY A 282 3.32 -5.59 9.25
C GLY A 282 4.55 -6.27 9.83
N TYR A 283 5.66 -6.24 9.08
CA TYR A 283 6.97 -6.79 9.45
C TYR A 283 8.05 -5.72 9.32
N TYR A 284 9.15 -5.89 10.07
CA TYR A 284 10.30 -5.01 9.90
C TYR A 284 11.04 -5.30 8.59
N SER A 285 11.36 -4.26 7.82
CA SER A 285 12.33 -4.38 6.74
C SER A 285 13.74 -4.59 7.28
N LEU A 286 14.58 -5.32 6.56
CA LEU A 286 15.99 -5.47 6.90
C LEU A 286 16.74 -4.14 6.67
N SER A 287 17.81 -3.94 7.45
CA SER A 287 18.76 -2.84 7.19
C SER A 287 19.53 -3.08 5.89
N ASP A 288 19.80 -1.99 5.15
CA ASP A 288 20.63 -2.02 3.94
C ASP A 288 21.31 -0.66 3.72
N GLN A 289 22.19 -0.57 2.74
CA GLN A 289 22.94 0.63 2.41
C GLN A 289 22.17 1.52 1.43
N TYR A 290 21.86 2.75 1.83
CA TYR A 290 21.14 3.73 1.01
C TYR A 290 21.90 5.05 0.85
N PRO A 291 21.67 5.78 -0.27
CA PRO A 291 22.23 7.10 -0.47
C PRO A 291 21.87 8.10 0.63
N VAL A 292 22.76 9.02 0.92
CA VAL A 292 22.55 10.06 1.92
C VAL A 292 22.04 11.34 1.27
N PHE A 293 20.91 11.84 1.74
CA PHE A 293 20.37 13.15 1.37
C PHE A 293 20.89 14.22 2.32
N HIS A 294 21.61 15.19 1.79
CA HIS A 294 22.14 16.36 2.50
C HIS A 294 21.20 17.54 2.31
N ILE A 295 20.67 18.06 3.40
CA ILE A 295 19.76 19.20 3.41
C ILE A 295 20.58 20.48 3.54
N GLU A 296 20.40 21.42 2.62
CA GLU A 296 21.10 22.71 2.61
C GLU A 296 20.21 23.83 3.18
N LYS A 297 18.89 23.76 2.97
CA LYS A 297 17.92 24.73 3.49
C LYS A 297 16.59 24.02 3.82
N ILE A 298 15.90 24.56 4.83
CA ILE A 298 14.51 24.28 5.08
C ILE A 298 13.71 25.55 4.79
N THR A 299 12.69 25.45 3.93
CA THR A 299 11.74 26.54 3.73
C THR A 299 10.36 26.10 4.19
N ARG A 300 9.53 27.02 4.68
CA ARG A 300 8.23 26.69 5.24
C ARG A 300 7.23 27.84 5.24
N LYS A 301 5.97 27.52 5.49
CA LYS A 301 4.95 28.51 5.87
C LYS A 301 5.29 29.14 7.23
N LYS A 302 4.72 30.30 7.53
CA LYS A 302 4.86 30.96 8.86
C LYS A 302 4.29 30.12 10.00
N LYS A 303 3.16 29.43 9.75
CA LYS A 303 2.49 28.56 10.72
C LYS A 303 2.25 27.19 10.06
N PRO A 304 3.28 26.36 9.94
CA PRO A 304 3.16 25.09 9.26
C PRO A 304 2.55 24.01 10.17
N ILE A 305 1.94 23.01 9.55
CA ILE A 305 1.50 21.77 10.19
C ILE A 305 2.34 20.63 9.62
N TYR A 306 2.94 19.80 10.47
CA TYR A 306 3.75 18.67 10.05
C TYR A 306 2.86 17.43 9.81
N PRO A 307 2.77 16.90 8.59
CA PRO A 307 2.05 15.66 8.33
C PRO A 307 2.97 14.48 8.50
N THR A 308 2.42 13.40 9.02
CA THR A 308 3.10 12.11 9.09
C THR A 308 2.10 10.97 8.92
N THR A 309 2.57 9.76 8.69
CA THR A 309 1.77 8.54 8.71
C THR A 309 2.55 7.44 9.39
N ILE A 310 1.86 6.41 9.84
CA ILE A 310 2.45 5.13 10.21
C ILE A 310 1.94 4.05 9.26
N VAL A 311 2.76 3.07 9.04
CA VAL A 311 2.43 1.83 8.33
C VAL A 311 2.64 0.64 9.26
N GLY A 312 2.03 -0.50 8.98
CA GLY A 312 2.11 -1.66 9.84
C GLY A 312 1.04 -2.70 9.49
N LYS A 313 0.67 -3.52 10.47
CA LYS A 313 -0.44 -4.50 10.29
C LYS A 313 -1.71 -3.76 9.86
N PRO A 314 -2.42 -4.20 8.82
CA PRO A 314 -3.63 -3.52 8.36
C PRO A 314 -4.77 -3.59 9.39
N PRO A 315 -5.76 -2.66 9.36
CA PRO A 315 -5.84 -1.51 8.47
C PRO A 315 -4.97 -0.34 8.93
N MET A 316 -4.34 0.35 7.97
CA MET A 316 -3.58 1.59 8.14
C MET A 316 -3.93 2.59 7.04
N GLU A 317 -3.45 3.82 7.13
CA GLU A 317 -3.74 4.90 6.18
C GLU A 317 -3.31 4.58 4.74
N ASP A 318 -2.17 3.92 4.56
CA ASP A 318 -1.62 3.50 3.28
C ASP A 318 -2.50 2.48 2.55
N CYS A 319 -3.21 1.61 3.28
CA CYS A 319 -4.17 0.67 2.70
C CYS A 319 -5.24 1.40 1.87
N TYR A 320 -5.71 2.56 2.33
CA TYR A 320 -6.71 3.36 1.62
C TYR A 320 -6.13 4.07 0.39
N LEU A 321 -4.86 4.47 0.42
CA LEU A 321 -4.16 4.92 -0.79
C LEU A 321 -4.02 3.79 -1.81
N GLY A 322 -3.79 2.56 -1.35
CA GLY A 322 -3.84 1.35 -2.17
C GLY A 322 -5.22 1.14 -2.81
N LYS A 323 -6.31 1.33 -2.03
CA LYS A 323 -7.69 1.26 -2.55
C LYS A 323 -7.99 2.33 -3.59
N ALA A 324 -7.47 3.55 -3.44
CA ALA A 324 -7.58 4.57 -4.47
C ALA A 324 -6.90 4.11 -5.78
N THR A 325 -5.72 3.51 -5.68
CA THR A 325 -5.00 2.95 -6.83
C THR A 325 -5.78 1.82 -7.49
N GLU A 326 -6.31 0.88 -6.72
CA GLU A 326 -7.17 -0.21 -7.20
C GLU A 326 -8.30 0.32 -8.08
N ARG A 327 -9.06 1.30 -7.59
CA ARG A 327 -10.21 1.84 -8.32
C ARG A 327 -9.79 2.69 -9.52
N MET A 328 -8.87 3.63 -9.35
CA MET A 328 -8.49 4.59 -10.40
C MET A 328 -7.75 3.92 -11.57
N PHE A 329 -7.03 2.82 -11.34
CA PHE A 329 -6.29 2.11 -12.38
C PHE A 329 -7.04 0.93 -13.00
N LEU A 330 -8.18 0.52 -12.45
CA LEU A 330 -9.05 -0.50 -13.03
C LEU A 330 -9.43 -0.22 -14.49
N PRO A 331 -9.79 1.00 -14.94
CA PRO A 331 -10.05 1.29 -16.34
C PRO A 331 -8.84 1.04 -17.26
N LEU A 332 -7.62 1.33 -16.81
CA LEU A 332 -6.40 1.07 -17.56
C LEU A 332 -6.10 -0.43 -17.67
N LEU A 333 -6.38 -1.19 -16.62
CA LEU A 333 -6.31 -2.64 -16.64
C LEU A 333 -7.29 -3.24 -17.66
N LYS A 334 -8.53 -2.74 -17.69
CA LYS A 334 -9.58 -3.16 -18.64
C LYS A 334 -9.23 -2.88 -20.10
N LEU A 335 -8.38 -1.92 -20.41
CA LEU A 335 -7.88 -1.72 -21.79
C LEU A 335 -7.03 -2.89 -22.27
N GLN A 336 -6.29 -3.53 -21.39
CA GLN A 336 -5.40 -4.66 -21.72
C GLN A 336 -6.07 -6.02 -21.46
N CYS A 337 -6.98 -6.07 -20.50
CA CYS A 337 -7.76 -7.25 -20.14
C CYS A 337 -9.26 -6.89 -20.13
N PRO A 338 -9.90 -6.76 -21.30
CA PRO A 338 -11.28 -6.27 -21.41
C PRO A 338 -12.34 -7.21 -20.80
N GLU A 339 -11.96 -8.46 -20.52
CA GLU A 339 -12.78 -9.41 -19.79
C GLU A 339 -12.89 -9.13 -18.29
N VAL A 340 -11.99 -8.34 -17.71
CA VAL A 340 -12.05 -7.95 -16.29
C VAL A 340 -13.27 -7.06 -16.06
N ILE A 341 -14.08 -7.43 -15.07
CA ILE A 341 -15.26 -6.67 -14.63
C ILE A 341 -14.90 -5.82 -13.43
N ASP A 342 -14.32 -6.43 -12.41
CA ASP A 342 -13.94 -5.74 -11.19
C ASP A 342 -12.72 -6.40 -10.53
N MET A 343 -12.08 -5.69 -9.58
CA MET A 343 -11.00 -6.23 -8.77
C MET A 343 -11.04 -5.64 -7.36
N ASP A 344 -10.47 -6.39 -6.42
CA ASP A 344 -10.27 -5.98 -5.02
C ASP A 344 -8.88 -6.42 -4.53
N PHE A 345 -8.23 -5.55 -3.77
CA PHE A 345 -7.05 -5.87 -2.96
C PHE A 345 -7.48 -5.92 -1.49
N PRO A 346 -7.69 -7.11 -0.90
CA PRO A 346 -8.00 -7.22 0.53
C PRO A 346 -6.97 -6.46 1.37
N LEU A 347 -7.43 -5.76 2.42
CA LEU A 347 -6.52 -4.96 3.27
C LEU A 347 -5.42 -5.84 3.87
N GLU A 348 -5.76 -7.07 4.26
CA GLU A 348 -4.85 -8.07 4.82
C GLU A 348 -3.79 -8.53 3.80
N GLY A 349 -4.06 -8.37 2.51
CA GLY A 349 -3.11 -8.61 1.41
C GLY A 349 -2.15 -7.46 1.16
N VAL A 350 -2.18 -6.41 1.97
CA VAL A 350 -1.26 -5.26 1.94
C VAL A 350 -1.01 -4.74 0.53
N PHE A 351 -2.08 -4.61 -0.26
CA PHE A 351 -2.22 -4.15 -1.65
C PHE A 351 -1.35 -4.83 -2.73
N HIS A 352 -0.53 -5.84 -2.38
CA HIS A 352 0.24 -6.61 -3.37
C HIS A 352 0.29 -8.12 -3.11
N ASN A 353 -0.04 -8.61 -1.92
CA ASN A 353 0.01 -10.04 -1.63
C ASN A 353 -1.24 -10.80 -2.07
N CYS A 354 -2.39 -10.11 -2.25
CA CYS A 354 -3.59 -10.73 -2.75
C CYS A 354 -4.37 -9.79 -3.68
N ALA A 355 -4.87 -10.33 -4.79
CA ALA A 355 -5.84 -9.67 -5.67
C ALA A 355 -6.98 -10.64 -6.00
N ILE A 356 -8.20 -10.17 -5.89
CA ILE A 356 -9.40 -10.89 -6.32
C ILE A 356 -9.92 -10.18 -7.57
N VAL A 357 -10.17 -10.94 -8.65
CA VAL A 357 -10.55 -10.37 -9.93
C VAL A 357 -11.73 -11.12 -10.52
N SER A 358 -12.83 -10.42 -10.82
CA SER A 358 -13.97 -10.99 -11.51
C SER A 358 -13.87 -10.77 -13.01
N ILE A 359 -14.23 -11.82 -13.80
CA ILE A 359 -14.12 -11.79 -15.24
C ILE A 359 -15.37 -12.27 -15.95
N LYS A 360 -15.62 -11.75 -17.16
CA LYS A 360 -16.58 -12.30 -18.11
C LYS A 360 -15.94 -13.46 -18.86
N LYS A 361 -16.05 -14.68 -18.31
CA LYS A 361 -15.50 -15.88 -18.95
C LYS A 361 -16.21 -16.19 -20.27
N SER A 362 -15.47 -16.34 -21.37
CA SER A 362 -16.03 -16.62 -22.71
C SER A 362 -15.54 -17.91 -23.36
N PHE A 363 -14.44 -18.51 -22.90
CA PHE A 363 -13.87 -19.76 -23.44
C PHE A 363 -13.20 -20.59 -22.33
N PRO A 364 -12.88 -21.87 -22.58
CA PRO A 364 -12.14 -22.71 -21.64
C PRO A 364 -10.76 -22.13 -21.31
N LEU A 365 -10.33 -22.24 -20.04
CA LEU A 365 -9.05 -21.72 -19.52
C LEU A 365 -8.92 -20.18 -19.61
N HIS A 366 -10.03 -19.45 -19.73
CA HIS A 366 -9.99 -17.98 -19.78
C HIS A 366 -9.46 -17.38 -18.48
N GLY A 367 -9.77 -18.00 -17.30
CA GLY A 367 -9.19 -17.62 -16.02
C GLY A 367 -7.66 -17.69 -16.03
N ASN A 368 -7.10 -18.79 -16.56
CA ASN A 368 -5.64 -18.95 -16.67
C ASN A 368 -5.01 -17.89 -17.58
N LYS A 369 -5.67 -17.52 -18.68
CA LYS A 369 -5.21 -16.42 -19.57
C LYS A 369 -5.12 -15.11 -18.81
N VAL A 370 -6.14 -14.79 -17.99
CA VAL A 370 -6.16 -13.55 -17.20
C VAL A 370 -5.10 -13.57 -16.11
N LEU A 371 -4.92 -14.67 -15.38
CA LEU A 371 -3.85 -14.84 -14.39
C LEU A 371 -2.47 -14.49 -14.98
N ASN A 372 -2.14 -15.10 -16.13
CA ASN A 372 -0.86 -14.84 -16.78
C ASN A 372 -0.73 -13.40 -17.31
N ALA A 373 -1.81 -12.82 -17.80
CA ALA A 373 -1.82 -11.44 -18.25
C ALA A 373 -1.57 -10.47 -17.07
N LEU A 374 -2.25 -10.65 -15.95
CA LEU A 374 -2.08 -9.82 -14.75
C LEU A 374 -0.64 -9.88 -14.22
N TRP A 375 -0.05 -11.06 -14.14
CA TRP A 375 1.35 -11.22 -13.73
C TRP A 375 2.36 -10.63 -14.71
N GLY A 376 1.95 -10.27 -15.92
CA GLY A 376 2.77 -9.57 -16.91
C GLY A 376 2.56 -8.05 -16.94
N LEU A 377 1.66 -7.48 -16.12
CA LEU A 377 1.23 -6.09 -16.24
C LEU A 377 1.71 -5.21 -15.08
N GLY A 378 2.62 -4.27 -15.35
CA GLY A 378 2.99 -3.18 -14.44
C GLY A 378 3.22 -3.65 -13.00
N GLN A 379 2.58 -2.98 -12.03
CA GLN A 379 2.71 -3.33 -10.61
C GLN A 379 2.02 -4.67 -10.24
N MET A 380 1.07 -5.15 -11.06
CA MET A 380 0.43 -6.46 -10.84
C MET A 380 1.41 -7.64 -10.93
N MET A 381 2.59 -7.44 -11.54
CA MET A 381 3.62 -8.48 -11.60
C MET A 381 4.12 -8.95 -10.23
N TYR A 382 3.98 -8.10 -9.20
CA TYR A 382 4.39 -8.41 -7.83
C TYR A 382 3.30 -9.12 -7.01
N THR A 383 2.10 -9.30 -7.58
CA THR A 383 0.98 -9.89 -6.83
C THR A 383 1.25 -11.36 -6.54
N LYS A 384 1.32 -11.69 -5.25
CA LYS A 384 1.69 -13.02 -4.76
C LYS A 384 0.58 -14.06 -4.94
N MET A 385 -0.68 -13.65 -4.68
CA MET A 385 -1.86 -14.48 -4.88
C MET A 385 -2.89 -13.76 -5.75
N ILE A 386 -3.41 -14.44 -6.77
CA ILE A 386 -4.50 -13.91 -7.60
C ILE A 386 -5.65 -14.94 -7.63
N ILE A 387 -6.85 -14.50 -7.27
CA ILE A 387 -8.06 -15.33 -7.32
C ILE A 387 -8.95 -14.79 -8.45
N ILE A 388 -9.24 -15.62 -9.44
CA ILE A 388 -10.14 -15.26 -10.55
C ILE A 388 -11.51 -15.89 -10.30
N VAL A 389 -12.56 -15.09 -10.29
CA VAL A 389 -13.95 -15.49 -10.11
C VAL A 389 -14.82 -15.08 -11.30
N ASP A 390 -16.04 -15.59 -11.38
CA ASP A 390 -17.01 -15.20 -12.39
C ASP A 390 -17.52 -13.76 -12.18
N GLY A 391 -17.90 -13.09 -13.25
CA GLY A 391 -18.30 -11.70 -13.25
C GLY A 391 -19.59 -11.37 -12.46
N ALA A 392 -20.33 -12.38 -12.05
CA ALA A 392 -21.50 -12.21 -11.18
C ALA A 392 -21.13 -12.19 -9.68
N VAL A 393 -19.88 -12.52 -9.33
CA VAL A 393 -19.40 -12.52 -7.95
C VAL A 393 -18.93 -11.12 -7.58
N ASP A 394 -19.43 -10.59 -6.49
CA ASP A 394 -18.92 -9.37 -5.88
C ASP A 394 -17.54 -9.68 -5.25
N VAL A 395 -16.49 -9.07 -5.78
CA VAL A 395 -15.11 -9.28 -5.31
C VAL A 395 -14.85 -8.72 -3.90
N HIS A 396 -15.72 -7.84 -3.41
CA HIS A 396 -15.67 -7.27 -2.06
C HIS A 396 -16.44 -8.11 -1.03
N ASP A 397 -17.23 -9.10 -1.46
CA ASP A 397 -17.86 -10.10 -0.60
C ASP A 397 -16.96 -11.35 -0.52
N TYR A 398 -16.05 -11.36 0.46
CA TYR A 398 -15.10 -12.47 0.63
C TYR A 398 -15.76 -13.82 0.91
N LYS A 399 -16.99 -13.84 1.45
CA LYS A 399 -17.76 -15.09 1.60
C LYS A 399 -18.25 -15.62 0.25
N ALA A 400 -18.73 -14.73 -0.61
CA ALA A 400 -19.11 -15.10 -1.98
C ALA A 400 -17.89 -15.57 -2.78
N VAL A 401 -16.73 -14.90 -2.66
CA VAL A 401 -15.48 -15.32 -3.28
C VAL A 401 -15.04 -16.70 -2.81
N LEU A 402 -15.00 -16.94 -1.49
CA LEU A 402 -14.62 -18.25 -0.94
C LEU A 402 -15.61 -19.36 -1.35
N SER A 403 -16.91 -19.06 -1.38
CA SER A 403 -17.93 -19.97 -1.92
C SER A 403 -17.63 -20.35 -3.37
N GLN A 404 -17.27 -19.37 -4.20
CA GLN A 404 -16.90 -19.59 -5.60
C GLN A 404 -15.66 -20.47 -5.73
N VAL A 405 -14.63 -20.25 -4.90
CA VAL A 405 -13.41 -21.07 -4.85
C VAL A 405 -13.77 -22.53 -4.50
N LEU A 406 -14.52 -22.75 -3.43
CA LEU A 406 -14.93 -24.08 -2.98
C LEU A 406 -15.79 -24.83 -4.01
N THR A 407 -16.59 -24.09 -4.80
CA THR A 407 -17.46 -24.68 -5.83
C THR A 407 -16.68 -25.04 -7.09
N HIS A 408 -15.73 -24.24 -7.52
CA HIS A 408 -15.18 -24.32 -8.88
C HIS A 408 -13.67 -24.63 -8.96
N ALA A 409 -12.89 -24.40 -7.91
CA ALA A 409 -11.48 -24.74 -7.88
C ALA A 409 -11.27 -26.19 -7.39
N THR A 410 -11.85 -27.19 -8.09
CA THR A 410 -12.04 -28.57 -7.66
C THR A 410 -10.97 -29.56 -8.13
N LYS A 411 -9.94 -29.10 -8.82
CA LYS A 411 -8.79 -29.90 -9.30
C LYS A 411 -7.49 -29.15 -9.03
N LYS A 412 -6.40 -29.88 -8.78
CA LYS A 412 -5.04 -29.31 -8.58
C LYS A 412 -4.65 -28.34 -9.70
N LYS A 413 -5.00 -28.63 -10.95
CA LYS A 413 -4.71 -27.77 -12.11
C LYS A 413 -5.43 -26.41 -12.12
N HIS A 414 -6.42 -26.19 -11.23
CA HIS A 414 -7.06 -24.89 -11.05
C HIS A 414 -6.25 -23.95 -10.15
N PHE A 415 -5.19 -24.49 -9.53
CA PHE A 415 -4.23 -23.76 -8.72
C PHE A 415 -2.90 -23.71 -9.50
N ILE A 416 -2.52 -22.53 -9.95
CA ILE A 416 -1.34 -22.31 -10.79
C ILE A 416 -0.23 -21.77 -9.91
N ILE A 417 0.82 -22.55 -9.69
CA ILE A 417 2.03 -22.11 -9.01
C ILE A 417 3.03 -21.67 -10.08
N SER A 418 3.49 -20.42 -9.98
CA SER A 418 4.41 -19.82 -10.96
C SER A 418 5.52 -19.06 -10.24
N GLU A 419 6.78 -19.32 -10.61
CA GLU A 419 7.90 -18.49 -10.17
C GLU A 419 7.85 -17.12 -10.87
N GLY A 420 8.17 -16.06 -10.14
CA GLY A 420 8.20 -14.71 -10.71
C GLY A 420 8.63 -13.62 -9.72
N PRO A 421 8.60 -12.36 -10.17
CA PRO A 421 8.95 -11.25 -9.30
C PRO A 421 7.96 -11.10 -8.13
N LEU A 422 8.50 -10.76 -6.97
CA LEU A 422 7.74 -10.42 -5.75
C LEU A 422 8.18 -9.04 -5.26
N ASP A 423 7.40 -8.46 -4.37
CA ASP A 423 7.76 -7.19 -3.73
C ASP A 423 9.06 -7.31 -2.93
N ALA A 424 9.77 -6.20 -2.81
CA ALA A 424 11.03 -6.13 -2.06
C ALA A 424 10.89 -6.55 -0.59
N LEU A 425 9.71 -6.38 -0.02
CA LEU A 425 9.39 -6.69 1.38
C LEU A 425 8.82 -8.11 1.56
N ASP A 426 8.70 -8.90 0.49
CA ASP A 426 8.37 -10.31 0.66
C ASP A 426 9.50 -11.02 1.42
N HIS A 427 9.16 -11.60 2.57
CA HIS A 427 10.09 -12.29 3.45
C HIS A 427 9.93 -13.81 3.41
N ALA A 428 8.84 -14.32 2.82
CA ALA A 428 8.53 -15.74 2.82
C ALA A 428 9.32 -16.54 1.77
N SER A 429 9.82 -15.88 0.72
CA SER A 429 10.67 -16.52 -0.30
C SER A 429 12.14 -16.50 0.10
N ASP A 430 12.89 -17.54 -0.31
CA ASP A 430 14.33 -17.67 0.00
C ASP A 430 15.21 -16.64 -0.72
N ARG A 431 14.71 -16.05 -1.81
CA ARG A 431 15.43 -15.06 -2.62
C ARG A 431 14.70 -13.71 -2.60
N ALA A 432 15.46 -12.63 -2.45
CA ALA A 432 14.90 -11.29 -2.54
C ALA A 432 14.32 -11.02 -3.95
N PHE A 433 13.21 -10.33 -4.03
CA PHE A 433 12.52 -9.89 -5.25
C PHE A 433 11.95 -11.00 -6.13
N GLN A 434 11.99 -12.27 -5.73
CA GLN A 434 11.50 -13.39 -6.53
C GLN A 434 11.05 -14.54 -5.64
N GLY A 435 10.03 -15.29 -6.08
CA GLY A 435 9.52 -16.45 -5.38
C GLY A 435 8.32 -17.04 -6.10
N TYR A 436 7.61 -17.95 -5.46
CA TYR A 436 6.48 -18.62 -6.05
C TYR A 436 5.16 -17.95 -5.71
N ARG A 437 4.35 -17.74 -6.75
CA ARG A 437 3.05 -17.07 -6.71
C ARG A 437 1.94 -18.08 -6.92
N LEU A 438 0.76 -17.84 -6.34
CA LEU A 438 -0.42 -18.67 -6.48
C LEU A 438 -1.49 -17.98 -7.31
N GLY A 439 -1.94 -18.63 -8.38
CA GLY A 439 -3.14 -18.26 -9.12
C GLY A 439 -4.26 -19.30 -8.87
N ILE A 440 -5.47 -18.84 -8.57
CA ILE A 440 -6.63 -19.71 -8.39
C ILE A 440 -7.67 -19.36 -9.47
N ASP A 441 -7.92 -20.29 -10.40
CA ASP A 441 -9.04 -20.18 -11.33
C ASP A 441 -10.31 -20.79 -10.71
N ALA A 442 -11.10 -19.94 -10.07
CA ALA A 442 -12.39 -20.30 -9.49
C ALA A 442 -13.57 -19.94 -10.40
N THR A 443 -13.36 -19.73 -11.69
CA THR A 443 -14.45 -19.51 -12.64
C THR A 443 -15.25 -20.78 -12.91
N THR A 444 -16.55 -20.65 -13.23
CA THR A 444 -17.40 -21.78 -13.61
C THR A 444 -16.79 -22.58 -14.75
N LYS A 445 -16.67 -23.90 -14.61
CA LYS A 445 -16.05 -24.77 -15.60
C LYS A 445 -17.02 -25.08 -16.74
N ARG A 446 -16.56 -24.96 -17.98
CA ARG A 446 -17.31 -25.37 -19.18
C ARG A 446 -17.23 -26.90 -19.36
N SER A 447 -18.13 -27.47 -20.14
CA SER A 447 -18.19 -28.93 -20.38
C SER A 447 -16.89 -29.55 -20.90
N SER A 448 -16.06 -28.78 -21.59
CA SER A 448 -14.73 -29.20 -22.07
C SER A 448 -13.61 -29.06 -21.01
N GLU A 449 -13.89 -28.45 -19.87
CA GLU A 449 -12.92 -28.31 -18.78
C GLU A 449 -13.18 -29.44 -17.75
N ALA A 450 -12.11 -30.16 -17.37
CA ALA A 450 -12.25 -31.17 -16.35
C ALA A 450 -12.54 -30.53 -14.99
N SER A 451 -13.61 -30.99 -14.33
CA SER A 451 -13.98 -30.66 -12.97
C SER A 451 -13.78 -31.88 -12.05
N GLY A 452 -13.54 -31.62 -10.78
CA GLY A 452 -13.55 -32.62 -9.71
C GLY A 452 -14.87 -32.61 -8.98
N MET A 453 -14.94 -33.37 -7.88
CA MET A 453 -16.06 -33.32 -6.95
C MET A 453 -16.06 -31.94 -6.26
N ALA A 454 -17.18 -31.25 -6.34
CA ALA A 454 -17.42 -29.98 -5.66
C ALA A 454 -18.16 -30.21 -4.35
N TYR A 455 -18.06 -29.26 -3.44
CA TYR A 455 -18.95 -29.19 -2.27
C TYR A 455 -20.36 -28.79 -2.72
N ASP A 456 -21.38 -29.35 -2.08
CA ASP A 456 -22.75 -28.89 -2.28
C ASP A 456 -23.00 -27.57 -1.52
N ALA A 457 -24.12 -26.90 -1.83
CA ALA A 457 -24.43 -25.60 -1.24
C ALA A 457 -24.62 -25.66 0.29
N PHE A 458 -25.08 -26.80 0.84
CA PHE A 458 -25.24 -26.98 2.28
C PHE A 458 -23.89 -27.12 2.97
N GLN A 459 -22.98 -27.92 2.41
CA GLN A 459 -21.60 -28.07 2.88
C GLN A 459 -20.88 -26.73 2.87
N ILE A 460 -20.93 -25.98 1.75
CA ILE A 460 -20.32 -24.65 1.64
C ILE A 460 -20.86 -23.70 2.70
N THR A 461 -22.18 -23.67 2.89
CA THR A 461 -22.80 -22.83 3.93
C THR A 461 -22.31 -23.20 5.33
N SER A 462 -22.19 -24.49 5.63
CA SER A 462 -21.64 -25.00 6.89
C SER A 462 -20.18 -24.60 7.07
N MET A 463 -19.35 -24.77 6.03
CA MET A 463 -17.92 -24.40 6.05
C MET A 463 -17.73 -22.91 6.31
N LEU A 464 -18.47 -22.05 5.60
CA LEU A 464 -18.40 -20.59 5.76
C LEU A 464 -18.89 -20.11 7.14
N LYS A 465 -19.83 -20.83 7.75
CA LYS A 465 -20.33 -20.53 9.11
C LYS A 465 -19.32 -20.94 10.19
N ASN A 466 -18.56 -21.99 9.94
CA ASN A 466 -17.64 -22.61 10.90
C ASN A 466 -16.16 -22.49 10.47
N ILE A 467 -15.79 -21.41 9.78
CA ILE A 467 -14.40 -21.16 9.39
C ILE A 467 -13.52 -21.19 10.65
N GLY A 468 -12.43 -21.93 10.56
CA GLY A 468 -11.46 -22.12 11.64
C GLY A 468 -11.77 -23.28 12.60
N LYS A 469 -13.02 -23.78 12.63
CA LYS A 469 -13.47 -24.81 13.61
C LYS A 469 -14.10 -26.05 13.00
N GLY A 470 -14.34 -26.05 11.71
CA GLY A 470 -15.02 -27.13 11.01
C GLY A 470 -14.15 -27.78 9.94
N GLU A 471 -14.71 -27.90 8.73
CA GLU A 471 -14.02 -28.47 7.58
C GLU A 471 -12.91 -27.57 7.03
N ILE A 472 -12.94 -26.25 7.34
CA ILE A 472 -11.81 -25.32 7.18
C ILE A 472 -11.27 -25.07 8.59
N LEU A 473 -10.14 -25.66 8.92
CA LEU A 473 -9.58 -25.69 10.27
C LEU A 473 -8.36 -24.80 10.39
N PHE A 474 -8.32 -23.95 11.41
CA PHE A 474 -7.11 -23.25 11.83
C PHE A 474 -6.46 -24.00 12.98
N LYS A 475 -5.16 -24.19 12.92
CA LYS A 475 -4.40 -24.90 13.94
C LYS A 475 -3.10 -24.23 14.30
N HIS A 476 -2.87 -24.10 15.58
CA HIS A 476 -1.53 -23.82 16.09
C HIS A 476 -0.62 -25.01 15.80
N TYR A 477 0.55 -24.72 15.27
CA TYR A 477 1.56 -25.72 14.94
C TYR A 477 2.92 -25.32 15.50
N VAL A 478 3.39 -26.13 16.43
CA VAL A 478 4.71 -25.95 17.07
C VAL A 478 5.75 -26.68 16.27
N LYS A 479 6.70 -25.96 15.72
CA LYS A 479 7.84 -26.55 15.02
C LYS A 479 8.86 -27.08 16.01
N THR A 480 9.32 -28.30 15.78
CA THR A 480 10.42 -28.95 16.47
C THR A 480 11.47 -29.37 15.45
N ALA A 481 12.68 -29.69 15.88
CA ALA A 481 13.76 -30.12 14.98
C ALA A 481 13.42 -31.34 14.10
N SER A 482 12.40 -32.13 14.47
CA SER A 482 11.91 -33.29 13.71
C SER A 482 10.55 -33.09 13.09
N SER A 483 9.92 -31.92 13.24
CA SER A 483 8.59 -31.65 12.69
C SER A 483 8.68 -31.26 11.22
N ASN A 484 7.72 -31.75 10.41
CA ASN A 484 7.53 -31.38 9.03
C ASN A 484 6.07 -30.99 8.79
N ALA A 485 5.83 -29.72 8.49
CA ALA A 485 4.50 -29.18 8.32
C ALA A 485 3.73 -29.89 7.19
N THR A 486 4.39 -30.19 6.08
CA THR A 486 3.78 -30.93 4.94
C THR A 486 3.30 -32.31 5.38
N THR A 487 4.15 -33.09 6.05
CA THR A 487 3.77 -34.40 6.57
C THR A 487 2.62 -34.31 7.58
N TYR A 488 2.64 -33.32 8.45
CA TYR A 488 1.53 -33.08 9.38
C TYR A 488 0.23 -32.75 8.63
N LEU A 489 0.26 -31.86 7.64
CA LEU A 489 -0.88 -31.52 6.80
C LEU A 489 -1.42 -32.75 6.05
N GLU A 490 -0.55 -33.65 5.56
CA GLU A 490 -0.96 -34.91 4.93
C GLU A 490 -1.81 -35.78 5.87
N THR A 491 -1.49 -35.82 7.16
CA THR A 491 -2.28 -36.59 8.14
C THR A 491 -3.66 -35.99 8.38
N MET A 492 -3.80 -34.67 8.20
CA MET A 492 -5.04 -33.95 8.46
C MET A 492 -6.11 -34.07 7.37
N GLN A 493 -5.75 -34.60 6.18
CA GLN A 493 -6.69 -34.72 5.04
C GLN A 493 -7.92 -35.58 5.31
N THR A 494 -7.86 -36.45 6.33
CA THR A 494 -8.99 -37.28 6.76
C THR A 494 -9.90 -36.56 7.76
N THR A 495 -9.43 -35.49 8.38
CA THR A 495 -10.11 -34.76 9.45
C THR A 495 -10.80 -33.51 8.95
N ALA A 496 -10.21 -32.82 7.95
CA ALA A 496 -10.72 -31.58 7.41
C ALA A 496 -10.54 -31.55 5.89
N ASN A 497 -11.16 -30.56 5.23
CA ASN A 497 -11.01 -30.31 3.80
C ASN A 497 -10.00 -29.22 3.50
N ALA A 498 -9.82 -28.30 4.45
CA ALA A 498 -8.71 -27.33 4.41
C ALA A 498 -8.13 -27.16 5.83
N VAL A 499 -6.81 -27.03 5.92
CA VAL A 499 -6.10 -26.79 7.18
C VAL A 499 -5.09 -25.67 6.99
N ILE A 500 -5.14 -24.67 7.86
CA ILE A 500 -4.17 -23.59 7.91
C ILE A 500 -3.40 -23.72 9.22
N LEU A 501 -2.09 -23.87 9.11
CA LEU A 501 -1.16 -23.91 10.25
C LEU A 501 -0.66 -22.50 10.55
N LEU A 502 -0.64 -22.15 11.85
CA LEU A 502 -0.28 -20.84 12.36
C LEU A 502 0.61 -21.00 13.60
N ASP A 503 1.45 -20.04 13.89
CA ASP A 503 2.26 -20.01 15.10
C ASP A 503 1.37 -19.90 16.36
N GLU A 504 1.90 -20.32 17.53
CA GLU A 504 1.13 -20.37 18.79
C GLU A 504 0.67 -19.00 19.29
N ASP A 505 1.40 -17.93 18.94
CA ASP A 505 1.14 -16.55 19.31
C ASP A 505 0.05 -15.87 18.46
N VAL A 506 -0.43 -16.55 17.41
CA VAL A 506 -1.46 -16.01 16.51
C VAL A 506 -2.85 -16.23 17.07
N ASP A 507 -3.63 -15.15 17.19
CA ASP A 507 -5.07 -15.26 17.52
C ASP A 507 -5.85 -15.83 16.32
N ILE A 508 -6.14 -17.14 16.39
CA ILE A 508 -6.87 -17.87 15.35
C ILE A 508 -8.38 -17.56 15.30
N GLU A 509 -8.93 -16.87 16.29
CA GLU A 509 -10.31 -16.39 16.28
C GLU A 509 -10.45 -15.08 15.48
N ASN A 510 -9.36 -14.37 15.26
CA ASN A 510 -9.31 -13.14 14.47
C ASN A 510 -9.02 -13.46 13.00
N LEU A 511 -10.08 -13.52 12.18
CA LEU A 511 -9.99 -13.85 10.74
C LEU A 511 -9.08 -12.88 9.96
N SER A 512 -9.05 -11.60 10.32
CA SER A 512 -8.16 -10.61 9.67
C SER A 512 -6.70 -10.96 9.94
N THR A 513 -6.35 -11.30 11.19
CA THR A 513 -4.99 -11.74 11.55
C THR A 513 -4.60 -13.02 10.82
N VAL A 514 -5.49 -14.01 10.74
CA VAL A 514 -5.25 -15.27 10.01
C VAL A 514 -5.01 -14.98 8.52
N ALA A 515 -5.88 -14.19 7.88
CA ALA A 515 -5.73 -13.82 6.47
C ALA A 515 -4.41 -13.06 6.22
N TRP A 516 -4.07 -12.09 7.09
CA TRP A 516 -2.81 -11.37 7.01
C TRP A 516 -1.59 -12.30 7.10
N LYS A 517 -1.59 -13.26 8.04
CA LYS A 517 -0.53 -14.29 8.14
C LYS A 517 -0.46 -15.15 6.88
N VAL A 518 -1.58 -15.64 6.37
CA VAL A 518 -1.62 -16.45 5.14
C VAL A 518 -1.03 -15.67 3.97
N PHE A 519 -1.46 -14.44 3.73
CA PHE A 519 -0.99 -13.68 2.56
C PHE A 519 0.50 -13.29 2.64
N ASN A 520 1.03 -13.08 3.85
CA ASN A 520 2.43 -12.67 4.03
C ASN A 520 3.41 -13.84 4.16
N ASN A 521 3.06 -14.92 4.89
CA ASN A 521 4.00 -15.93 5.35
C ASN A 521 4.22 -17.11 4.40
N ILE A 522 3.53 -17.17 3.26
CA ILE A 522 3.64 -18.31 2.35
C ILE A 522 4.52 -18.03 1.12
N ASP A 523 5.31 -19.03 0.73
CA ASP A 523 5.77 -19.22 -0.64
C ASP A 523 4.92 -20.35 -1.26
N ALA A 524 4.28 -20.07 -2.40
CA ALA A 524 3.24 -20.98 -2.92
C ALA A 524 3.75 -22.40 -3.23
N ASN A 525 5.03 -22.56 -3.57
CA ASN A 525 5.59 -23.87 -3.90
C ASN A 525 5.97 -24.68 -2.66
N ARG A 526 6.40 -24.02 -1.58
CA ARG A 526 6.84 -24.67 -0.35
C ARG A 526 5.67 -24.94 0.61
N ASP A 527 4.76 -23.96 0.74
CA ASP A 527 3.85 -23.87 1.88
C ASP A 527 2.41 -24.27 1.56
N ILE A 528 2.11 -24.59 0.29
CA ILE A 528 0.75 -25.00 -0.12
C ILE A 528 0.75 -26.45 -0.59
N LEU A 529 -0.02 -27.28 0.11
CA LEU A 529 -0.26 -28.67 -0.21
C LEU A 529 -1.66 -28.85 -0.81
N ILE A 530 -1.75 -29.40 -2.02
CA ILE A 530 -3.02 -29.68 -2.70
C ILE A 530 -3.06 -31.16 -3.03
N ILE A 531 -4.03 -31.87 -2.43
CA ILE A 531 -4.24 -33.32 -2.64
C ILE A 531 -5.58 -33.54 -3.31
N GLU A 532 -5.57 -34.21 -4.47
CA GLU A 532 -6.77 -34.74 -5.11
C GLU A 532 -7.14 -36.07 -4.43
N LYS A 533 -8.30 -36.11 -3.77
CA LYS A 533 -8.82 -37.34 -3.16
C LYS A 533 -9.49 -38.18 -4.25
N GLU A 534 -9.42 -39.52 -4.15
CA GLU A 534 -10.10 -40.44 -5.07
C GLU A 534 -11.62 -40.26 -4.97
N ASP A 535 -12.13 -40.23 -3.74
CA ASP A 535 -13.55 -40.07 -3.43
C ASP A 535 -13.77 -38.83 -2.55
N GLY A 536 -13.87 -37.65 -3.15
CA GLY A 536 -14.16 -36.44 -2.40
C GLY A 536 -13.57 -35.17 -3.01
N PRO A 537 -13.90 -34.01 -2.42
CA PRO A 537 -13.31 -32.74 -2.78
C PRO A 537 -11.82 -32.67 -2.47
N LEU A 538 -11.13 -31.68 -3.03
CA LEU A 538 -9.72 -31.43 -2.75
C LEU A 538 -9.47 -31.22 -1.26
N PHE A 539 -8.29 -31.65 -0.80
CA PHE A 539 -7.70 -31.17 0.44
C PHE A 539 -6.70 -30.05 0.14
N ILE A 540 -6.76 -28.98 0.92
CA ILE A 540 -5.84 -27.86 0.84
C ILE A 540 -5.19 -27.65 2.20
N GLY A 541 -3.87 -27.86 2.27
CA GLY A 541 -3.04 -27.54 3.43
C GLY A 541 -2.24 -26.25 3.20
N VAL A 542 -2.19 -25.37 4.16
CA VAL A 542 -1.40 -24.13 4.12
C VAL A 542 -0.54 -24.03 5.37
N ASP A 543 0.75 -23.89 5.21
CA ASP A 543 1.67 -23.59 6.31
C ASP A 543 1.98 -22.08 6.34
N ALA A 544 1.25 -21.34 7.17
CA ALA A 544 1.43 -19.91 7.39
C ALA A 544 2.28 -19.58 8.65
N THR A 545 3.01 -20.56 9.19
CA THR A 545 3.94 -20.36 10.31
C THR A 545 5.22 -19.64 9.89
N LYS A 546 5.99 -19.14 10.83
CA LYS A 546 7.36 -18.63 10.61
C LYS A 546 8.24 -19.71 9.98
N LYS A 547 9.17 -19.33 9.12
CA LYS A 547 10.08 -20.25 8.44
C LYS A 547 11.53 -20.00 8.84
N GLY A 548 12.32 -21.09 8.82
CA GLY A 548 13.73 -21.09 9.10
C GLY A 548 14.52 -21.98 8.14
N PRO A 549 15.81 -22.22 8.40
CA PRO A 549 16.67 -23.08 7.59
C PRO A 549 16.13 -24.51 7.42
N GLU A 550 15.43 -25.02 8.42
CA GLU A 550 14.75 -26.33 8.41
C GLU A 550 13.62 -26.41 7.39
N ASP A 551 13.02 -25.27 7.02
CA ASP A 551 12.00 -25.16 5.99
C ASP A 551 12.59 -24.80 4.62
N GLY A 552 13.93 -24.71 4.49
CA GLY A 552 14.62 -24.28 3.27
C GLY A 552 14.63 -22.76 3.09
N LEU A 553 14.38 -21.98 4.13
CA LEU A 553 14.52 -20.52 4.12
C LEU A 553 15.83 -20.11 4.79
N HIS A 554 16.75 -19.53 4.02
CA HIS A 554 18.08 -19.12 4.52
C HIS A 554 18.17 -17.60 4.77
N ARG A 555 17.15 -16.84 4.36
CA ARG A 555 17.03 -15.42 4.70
C ARG A 555 16.54 -15.24 6.14
N PRO A 556 16.98 -14.17 6.83
CA PRO A 556 16.41 -13.84 8.13
C PRO A 556 14.90 -13.62 8.03
N TRP A 557 14.15 -14.24 8.94
CA TRP A 557 12.72 -13.96 9.10
C TRP A 557 12.55 -12.71 9.96
N PRO A 558 11.88 -11.66 9.47
CA PRO A 558 11.71 -10.44 10.24
C PRO A 558 10.72 -10.61 11.40
N ASN A 559 10.88 -9.77 12.42
CA ASN A 559 9.90 -9.71 13.49
C ASN A 559 8.59 -9.06 13.02
N ASP A 560 7.49 -9.49 13.61
CA ASP A 560 6.21 -8.80 13.54
C ASP A 560 6.33 -7.40 14.16
N ILE A 561 5.65 -6.44 13.58
CA ILE A 561 5.55 -5.09 14.17
C ILE A 561 4.61 -5.16 15.37
N GLU A 562 5.15 -4.87 16.55
CA GLU A 562 4.40 -4.77 17.79
C GLU A 562 4.91 -3.64 18.67
N MET A 563 3.98 -2.92 19.30
CA MET A 563 4.32 -1.91 20.30
C MET A 563 4.70 -2.59 21.63
N THR A 564 5.69 -2.05 22.33
CA THR A 564 6.12 -2.56 23.63
C THR A 564 5.07 -2.35 24.72
N GLN A 565 5.06 -3.22 25.74
CA GLN A 565 4.05 -3.19 26.80
C GLN A 565 4.13 -1.94 27.67
N ASP A 566 5.32 -1.37 27.85
CA ASP A 566 5.52 -0.13 28.60
C ASP A 566 4.86 1.07 27.90
N ILE A 567 4.98 1.18 26.56
CA ILE A 567 4.32 2.23 25.79
C ILE A 567 2.79 2.02 25.80
N LYS A 568 2.33 0.77 25.61
CA LYS A 568 0.89 0.44 25.73
C LYS A 568 0.35 0.89 27.09
N ALA A 569 1.06 0.58 28.19
CA ALA A 569 0.65 0.98 29.54
C ALA A 569 0.66 2.51 29.75
N ILE A 570 1.61 3.25 29.16
CA ILE A 570 1.61 4.72 29.18
C ILE A 570 0.37 5.27 28.49
N VAL A 571 0.06 4.76 27.30
CA VAL A 571 -1.10 5.21 26.52
C VAL A 571 -2.42 4.83 27.23
N ASP A 572 -2.50 3.62 27.81
CA ASP A 572 -3.67 3.19 28.60
C ASP A 572 -3.96 4.16 29.75
N LYS A 573 -2.94 4.49 30.54
CA LYS A 573 -3.06 5.43 31.66
C LYS A 573 -3.52 6.82 31.23
N ARG A 574 -3.13 7.23 30.03
CA ARG A 574 -3.39 8.59 29.51
C ARG A 574 -4.59 8.66 28.56
N TRP A 575 -5.22 7.52 28.22
CA TRP A 575 -6.23 7.42 27.16
C TRP A 575 -7.35 8.45 27.29
N GLN A 576 -7.90 8.60 28.48
CA GLN A 576 -8.95 9.61 28.75
C GLN A 576 -8.48 11.05 28.52
N SER A 577 -7.20 11.34 28.78
CA SER A 577 -6.65 12.69 28.60
C SER A 577 -6.50 13.09 27.13
N TYR A 578 -6.48 12.13 26.21
CA TYR A 578 -6.47 12.41 24.77
C TYR A 578 -7.84 12.80 24.21
N GLY A 579 -8.93 12.61 24.98
CA GLY A 579 -10.28 12.97 24.58
C GLY A 579 -11.06 11.89 23.82
N PHE A 580 -10.49 10.70 23.66
CA PHE A 580 -11.15 9.55 23.00
C PHE A 580 -12.12 8.86 23.96
N SER A 581 -13.29 9.45 24.21
CA SER A 581 -14.29 8.87 25.09
C SER A 581 -15.10 7.72 24.47
N ASN A 582 -15.04 7.56 23.15
CA ASN A 582 -15.85 6.60 22.38
C ASN A 582 -15.02 5.50 21.67
N PHE A 583 -13.70 5.42 21.89
CA PHE A 583 -12.79 4.48 21.22
C PHE A 583 -12.07 3.58 22.21
#